data_7118d14ccb436f45b68f7ee7676671fc
#
_entry.id   7118d14ccb436f45b68f7ee7676671fc
#
_cell.length_a   1.000
_cell.length_b   1.000
_cell.length_c   1.000
_cell.angle_alpha   90.00
_cell.angle_beta   90.00
_cell.angle_gamma   90.00
#
_symmetry.space_group_name_H-M   'P 1'
#
loop_
_entity.id
_entity.type
_entity.pdbx_description
1 polymer ?
#
loop_
_entity_poly.entity_id
_entity_poly.type
_entity_poly.pdbx_seq_one_letter_code
_entity_poly.pdbx_strand_id
1 'polypeptide(L)'
;MKKHIGIIGGGAAGMMAAVTAARKGTKVTILERNDRIGKKILQTGNGKCNLGNRNLTVECYHGGDAAWIKQALERFGTEDTVCFFQKIGLLIKEKNGYLYPVSEQAASVLDVLRYELQTLGVEIIYGCKVQKVERTLSGKLVVNDGDREWQFDAVILTCGGKAAP
;
A
#
# COMPACT_ATOMS: atom_id res chain seq x y z
N MET A 1 4.62 -24.29 8.14
CA MET A 1 4.65 -22.97 8.80
C MET A 1 4.09 -21.92 7.84
N LYS A 2 3.32 -20.94 8.33
CA LYS A 2 2.85 -19.82 7.49
C LYS A 2 4.06 -18.97 7.05
N LYS A 3 4.12 -18.58 5.79
CA LYS A 3 5.15 -17.62 5.31
C LYS A 3 5.00 -16.29 6.03
N HIS A 4 6.12 -15.62 6.28
CA HIS A 4 6.16 -14.30 6.89
C HIS A 4 6.70 -13.28 5.88
N ILE A 5 5.91 -12.26 5.57
CA ILE A 5 6.27 -11.21 4.60
C ILE A 5 6.50 -9.90 5.35
N GLY A 6 7.67 -9.28 5.08
CA GLY A 6 7.98 -7.92 5.50
C GLY A 6 7.59 -6.92 4.41
N ILE A 7 6.97 -5.81 4.82
CA ILE A 7 6.63 -4.72 3.90
C ILE A 7 7.33 -3.45 4.39
N ILE A 8 8.19 -2.87 3.56
CA ILE A 8 8.94 -1.67 3.92
C ILE A 8 8.22 -0.45 3.38
N GLY A 9 7.61 0.32 4.29
CA GLY A 9 6.82 1.51 4.02
C GLY A 9 5.30 1.29 4.18
N GLY A 10 4.69 2.03 5.09
CA GLY A 10 3.25 1.99 5.42
C GLY A 10 2.42 3.02 4.63
N GLY A 11 2.78 3.32 3.39
CA GLY A 11 1.99 4.14 2.46
C GLY A 11 0.83 3.36 1.84
N ALA A 12 0.12 3.95 0.87
CA ALA A 12 -1.00 3.32 0.17
C ALA A 12 -0.62 1.95 -0.42
N ALA A 13 0.50 1.89 -1.16
CA ALA A 13 0.98 0.65 -1.76
C ALA A 13 1.31 -0.43 -0.71
N GLY A 14 1.95 -0.03 0.40
CA GLY A 14 2.30 -0.96 1.48
C GLY A 14 1.07 -1.52 2.19
N MET A 15 0.09 -0.68 2.49
CA MET A 15 -1.16 -1.12 3.11
C MET A 15 -1.95 -2.05 2.18
N MET A 16 -2.04 -1.74 0.88
CA MET A 16 -2.67 -2.61 -0.11
C MET A 16 -1.98 -3.97 -0.24
N ALA A 17 -0.63 -3.96 -0.29
CA ALA A 17 0.17 -5.19 -0.32
C ALA A 17 -0.04 -6.02 0.96
N ALA A 18 -0.09 -5.37 2.12
CA ALA A 18 -0.31 -6.03 3.42
C ALA A 18 -1.69 -6.70 3.49
N VAL A 19 -2.76 -5.98 3.13
CA VAL A 19 -4.12 -6.53 3.08
C VAL A 19 -4.18 -7.71 2.13
N THR A 20 -3.60 -7.58 0.93
CA THR A 20 -3.61 -8.63 -0.09
C THR A 20 -2.88 -9.89 0.39
N ALA A 21 -1.72 -9.74 1.00
CA ALA A 21 -0.92 -10.86 1.51
C ALA A 21 -1.60 -11.52 2.73
N ALA A 22 -2.11 -10.73 3.67
CA ALA A 22 -2.76 -11.22 4.87
C ALA A 22 -4.07 -11.98 4.56
N ARG A 23 -4.88 -11.51 3.61
CA ARG A 23 -6.08 -12.20 3.11
C ARG A 23 -5.77 -13.59 2.51
N LYS A 24 -4.54 -13.81 2.03
CA LYS A 24 -4.04 -15.12 1.57
C LYS A 24 -3.50 -16.00 2.72
N GLY A 25 -3.70 -15.60 3.97
CA GLY A 25 -3.29 -16.35 5.15
C GLY A 25 -1.81 -16.24 5.51
N THR A 26 -1.08 -15.27 4.94
CA THR A 26 0.33 -15.01 5.22
C THR A 26 0.47 -14.17 6.49
N LYS A 27 1.49 -14.40 7.31
CA LYS A 27 1.86 -13.46 8.38
C LYS A 27 2.51 -12.23 7.73
N VAL A 28 2.09 -11.02 8.12
CA VAL A 28 2.58 -9.78 7.54
C VAL A 28 3.01 -8.82 8.62
N THR A 29 4.18 -8.19 8.43
CA THR A 29 4.68 -7.08 9.25
C THR A 29 5.02 -5.90 8.35
N ILE A 30 4.47 -4.72 8.65
CA ILE A 30 4.81 -3.46 8.00
C ILE A 30 5.90 -2.76 8.85
N LEU A 31 7.00 -2.37 8.22
CA LEU A 31 8.06 -1.56 8.80
C LEU A 31 7.91 -0.12 8.29
N GLU A 32 7.51 0.80 9.16
CA GLU A 32 7.24 2.20 8.82
C GLU A 32 8.21 3.14 9.55
N ARG A 33 8.88 4.02 8.81
CA ARG A 33 9.85 4.98 9.38
C ARG A 33 9.21 6.06 10.25
N ASN A 34 7.97 6.41 9.97
CA ASN A 34 7.24 7.44 10.69
C ASN A 34 6.53 6.88 11.94
N ASP A 35 5.96 7.78 12.73
CA ASP A 35 5.13 7.50 13.89
C ASP A 35 3.73 6.95 13.53
N ARG A 36 3.35 6.97 12.25
CA ARG A 36 2.05 6.51 11.74
C ARG A 36 2.11 6.16 10.27
N ILE A 37 1.28 5.19 9.84
CA ILE A 37 1.10 4.83 8.42
C ILE A 37 0.19 5.83 7.71
N GLY A 38 0.28 5.87 6.38
CA GLY A 38 -0.66 6.59 5.52
C GLY A 38 -0.52 8.11 5.51
N LYS A 39 0.55 8.70 6.04
CA LYS A 39 0.74 10.17 6.07
C LYS A 39 0.50 10.82 4.72
N LYS A 40 0.99 10.21 3.63
CA LYS A 40 0.86 10.75 2.28
C LYS A 40 -0.59 10.67 1.75
N ILE A 41 -1.38 9.70 2.16
CA ILE A 41 -2.80 9.61 1.77
C ILE A 41 -3.54 10.86 2.19
N LEU A 42 -3.30 11.35 3.41
CA LEU A 42 -3.97 12.53 3.97
C LEU A 42 -3.68 13.82 3.19
N GLN A 43 -2.60 13.84 2.40
CA GLN A 43 -2.19 15.01 1.60
C GLN A 43 -2.65 14.90 0.14
N THR A 44 -3.15 13.75 -0.30
CA THR A 44 -3.56 13.54 -1.69
C THR A 44 -4.91 14.18 -2.00
N GLY A 45 -5.11 14.60 -3.26
CA GLY A 45 -6.37 15.15 -3.71
C GLY A 45 -6.84 16.35 -2.89
N ASN A 46 -5.93 17.21 -2.43
CA ASN A 46 -6.23 18.34 -1.57
C ASN A 46 -7.00 17.94 -0.29
N GLY A 47 -6.56 16.85 0.34
CA GLY A 47 -7.18 16.29 1.54
C GLY A 47 -8.40 15.40 1.29
N LYS A 48 -8.81 15.20 0.03
CA LYS A 48 -9.99 14.40 -0.34
C LYS A 48 -9.66 12.96 -0.72
N CYS A 49 -8.42 12.64 -1.07
CA CYS A 49 -7.93 11.39 -1.60
C CYS A 49 -8.63 10.96 -2.90
N ASN A 50 -8.10 11.38 -4.04
CA ASN A 50 -8.52 10.83 -5.33
C ASN A 50 -8.10 9.36 -5.43
N LEU A 51 -9.07 8.45 -5.53
CA LEU A 51 -8.85 7.00 -5.61
C LEU A 51 -8.55 6.52 -7.03
N GLY A 52 -8.94 7.28 -8.04
CA GLY A 52 -8.79 6.91 -9.43
C GLY A 52 -9.65 7.75 -10.38
N ASN A 53 -9.69 7.33 -11.64
CA ASN A 53 -10.51 7.98 -12.66
C ASN A 53 -11.14 6.91 -13.57
N ARG A 54 -12.43 7.07 -13.88
CA ARG A 54 -13.15 6.19 -14.81
C ARG A 54 -12.61 6.22 -16.23
N ASN A 55 -12.05 7.37 -16.62
CA ASN A 55 -11.49 7.59 -17.96
C ASN A 55 -9.99 7.30 -18.02
N LEU A 56 -9.47 6.52 -17.07
CA LEU A 56 -8.05 6.18 -17.00
C LEU A 56 -7.67 5.21 -18.12
N THR A 57 -6.75 5.62 -18.97
CA THR A 57 -6.19 4.82 -20.05
C THR A 57 -4.65 4.83 -20.00
N VAL A 58 -4.00 4.02 -20.82
CA VAL A 58 -2.53 3.96 -20.87
C VAL A 58 -1.92 5.30 -21.25
N GLU A 59 -2.59 6.07 -22.11
CA GLU A 59 -2.17 7.38 -22.59
C GLU A 59 -2.15 8.44 -21.49
N CYS A 60 -2.81 8.21 -20.37
CA CYS A 60 -2.75 9.09 -19.21
C CYS A 60 -1.43 9.00 -18.44
N TYR A 61 -0.57 8.03 -18.78
CA TYR A 61 0.72 7.84 -18.13
C TYR A 61 1.86 8.36 -19.01
N HIS A 62 2.75 9.14 -18.41
CA HIS A 62 3.91 9.70 -19.07
C HIS A 62 5.19 9.06 -18.54
N GLY A 63 6.05 8.62 -19.46
CA GLY A 63 7.29 7.92 -19.13
C GLY A 63 7.07 6.46 -18.72
N GLY A 64 7.94 5.59 -19.17
CA GLY A 64 7.87 4.15 -18.91
C GLY A 64 7.36 3.34 -20.12
N ASP A 65 7.32 2.03 -19.95
CA ASP A 65 6.88 1.09 -20.96
C ASP A 65 5.35 1.00 -20.96
N ALA A 66 4.73 1.44 -22.07
CA ALA A 66 3.27 1.41 -22.25
C ALA A 66 2.69 -0.02 -22.14
N ALA A 67 3.43 -1.04 -22.59
CA ALA A 67 2.98 -2.42 -22.50
C ALA A 67 2.95 -2.91 -21.05
N TRP A 68 3.93 -2.51 -20.23
CA TRP A 68 3.94 -2.79 -18.80
C TRP A 68 2.79 -2.08 -18.06
N ILE A 69 2.55 -0.80 -18.39
CA ILE A 69 1.45 -0.02 -17.81
C ILE A 69 0.11 -0.68 -18.14
N LYS A 70 -0.11 -1.04 -19.41
CA LYS A 70 -1.31 -1.75 -19.87
C LYS A 70 -1.53 -3.04 -19.07
N GLN A 71 -0.50 -3.87 -18.96
CA GLN A 71 -0.58 -5.12 -18.20
C GLN A 71 -0.91 -4.89 -16.71
N ALA A 72 -0.37 -3.83 -16.10
CA ALA A 72 -0.66 -3.49 -14.71
C ALA A 72 -2.13 -3.08 -14.53
N LEU A 73 -2.67 -2.24 -15.42
CA LEU A 73 -4.06 -1.79 -15.40
C LEU A 73 -5.05 -2.92 -15.70
N GLU A 74 -4.71 -3.85 -16.58
CA GLU A 74 -5.51 -5.06 -16.85
C GLU A 74 -5.57 -6.00 -15.63
N ARG A 75 -4.50 -6.05 -14.82
CA ARG A 75 -4.46 -6.89 -13.61
C ARG A 75 -5.17 -6.27 -12.41
N PHE A 76 -5.13 -4.97 -12.29
CA PHE A 76 -5.76 -4.22 -11.21
C PHE A 76 -6.07 -2.80 -11.70
N GLY A 77 -7.27 -2.61 -12.21
CA GLY A 77 -7.73 -1.36 -12.79
C GLY A 77 -8.59 -0.51 -11.84
N THR A 78 -9.28 0.45 -12.43
CA THR A 78 -10.15 1.36 -11.68
C THR A 78 -11.31 0.65 -11.01
N GLU A 79 -11.94 -0.31 -11.70
CA GLU A 79 -13.07 -1.08 -11.14
C GLU A 79 -12.62 -1.99 -10.00
N ASP A 80 -11.43 -2.60 -10.11
CA ASP A 80 -10.86 -3.41 -9.03
C ASP A 80 -10.58 -2.55 -7.79
N THR A 81 -10.11 -1.32 -8.00
CA THR A 81 -9.89 -0.34 -6.93
C THR A 81 -11.22 -0.01 -6.24
N VAL A 82 -12.28 0.30 -7.00
CA VAL A 82 -13.61 0.58 -6.46
C VAL A 82 -14.12 -0.62 -5.66
N CYS A 83 -14.09 -1.81 -6.27
CA CYS A 83 -14.54 -3.04 -5.63
C CYS A 83 -13.77 -3.35 -4.35
N PHE A 84 -12.45 -3.14 -4.35
CA PHE A 84 -11.62 -3.32 -3.15
C PHE A 84 -12.07 -2.42 -2.01
N PHE A 85 -12.17 -1.11 -2.26
CA PHE A 85 -12.54 -0.15 -1.23
C PHE A 85 -13.97 -0.32 -0.73
N GLN A 86 -14.91 -0.64 -1.61
CA GLN A 86 -16.29 -0.96 -1.22
C GLN A 86 -16.37 -2.19 -0.31
N LYS A 87 -15.58 -3.24 -0.60
CA LYS A 87 -15.51 -4.45 0.24
C LYS A 87 -14.98 -4.20 1.64
N ILE A 88 -14.17 -3.17 1.84
CA ILE A 88 -13.68 -2.76 3.16
C ILE A 88 -14.50 -1.63 3.78
N GLY A 89 -15.68 -1.32 3.21
CA GLY A 89 -16.66 -0.40 3.79
C GLY A 89 -16.55 1.06 3.36
N LEU A 90 -15.74 1.39 2.35
CA LEU A 90 -15.65 2.76 1.85
C LEU A 90 -16.77 3.05 0.83
N LEU A 91 -17.60 4.05 1.10
CA LEU A 91 -18.54 4.59 0.12
C LEU A 91 -17.82 5.53 -0.84
N ILE A 92 -17.94 5.27 -2.14
CA ILE A 92 -17.26 6.02 -3.21
C ILE A 92 -18.29 6.77 -4.03
N LYS A 93 -17.95 8.02 -4.39
CA LYS A 93 -18.68 8.84 -5.37
C LYS A 93 -17.80 9.22 -6.53
N GLU A 94 -18.45 9.43 -7.68
CA GLU A 94 -17.82 9.94 -8.88
C GLU A 94 -18.13 11.43 -9.06
N LYS A 95 -17.14 12.18 -9.53
CA LYS A 95 -17.30 13.57 -9.96
C LYS A 95 -16.40 13.81 -11.18
N ASN A 96 -17.01 14.04 -12.34
CA ASN A 96 -16.30 14.26 -13.61
C ASN A 96 -15.27 13.16 -13.95
N GLY A 97 -15.62 11.90 -13.71
CA GLY A 97 -14.76 10.74 -13.89
C GLY A 97 -13.83 10.45 -12.70
N TYR A 98 -13.54 11.41 -11.84
CA TYR A 98 -12.70 11.21 -10.65
C TYR A 98 -13.47 10.52 -9.53
N LEU A 99 -12.78 9.63 -8.81
CA LEU A 99 -13.35 8.83 -7.73
C LEU A 99 -12.86 9.33 -6.37
N TYR A 100 -13.80 9.62 -5.49
CA TYR A 100 -13.53 10.12 -4.13
C TYR A 100 -14.35 9.34 -3.10
N PRO A 101 -13.92 9.29 -1.83
CA PRO A 101 -14.82 8.89 -0.76
C PRO A 101 -16.01 9.85 -0.69
N VAL A 102 -17.20 9.34 -0.37
CA VAL A 102 -18.42 10.17 -0.24
C VAL A 102 -18.22 11.31 0.78
N SER A 103 -17.46 11.05 1.83
CA SER A 103 -17.10 12.04 2.85
C SER A 103 -16.23 13.19 2.33
N GLU A 104 -15.61 13.07 1.16
CA GLU A 104 -14.56 13.96 0.65
C GLU A 104 -13.38 14.15 1.61
N GLN A 105 -13.10 13.17 2.47
CA GLN A 105 -12.02 13.21 3.43
C GLN A 105 -11.06 12.05 3.21
N ALA A 106 -9.79 12.35 3.00
CA ALA A 106 -8.73 11.35 2.88
C ALA A 106 -8.60 10.47 4.15
N ALA A 107 -8.99 10.99 5.30
CA ALA A 107 -9.05 10.24 6.55
C ALA A 107 -9.93 8.99 6.44
N SER A 108 -11.09 9.07 5.79
CA SER A 108 -11.99 7.92 5.63
C SER A 108 -11.34 6.77 4.86
N VAL A 109 -10.51 7.10 3.85
CA VAL A 109 -9.75 6.09 3.09
C VAL A 109 -8.70 5.43 3.97
N LEU A 110 -8.01 6.22 4.78
CA LEU A 110 -6.98 5.72 5.69
C LEU A 110 -7.59 4.85 6.80
N ASP A 111 -8.73 5.26 7.34
CA ASP A 111 -9.37 4.56 8.45
C ASP A 111 -9.89 3.18 8.04
N VAL A 112 -10.51 3.03 6.87
CA VAL A 112 -10.95 1.70 6.39
C VAL A 112 -9.75 0.78 6.11
N LEU A 113 -8.63 1.32 5.60
CA LEU A 113 -7.41 0.54 5.41
C LEU A 113 -6.80 0.10 6.75
N ARG A 114 -6.74 0.99 7.75
CA ARG A 114 -6.23 0.68 9.09
C ARG A 114 -7.10 -0.37 9.78
N TYR A 115 -8.40 -0.23 9.70
CA TYR A 115 -9.34 -1.19 10.27
C TYR A 115 -9.17 -2.57 9.64
N GLU A 116 -9.04 -2.63 8.31
CA GLU A 116 -8.81 -3.89 7.62
C GLU A 116 -7.48 -4.55 8.02
N LEU A 117 -6.38 -3.77 8.12
CA LEU A 117 -5.09 -4.27 8.59
C LEU A 117 -5.18 -4.83 10.01
N GLN A 118 -5.88 -4.14 10.89
CA GLN A 118 -6.10 -4.60 12.27
C GLN A 118 -6.92 -5.89 12.32
N THR A 119 -8.01 -5.97 11.56
CA THR A 119 -8.87 -7.16 11.46
C THR A 119 -8.10 -8.38 10.96
N LEU A 120 -7.19 -8.17 10.03
CA LEU A 120 -6.32 -9.21 9.47
C LEU A 120 -5.12 -9.57 10.36
N GLY A 121 -4.93 -8.88 11.48
CA GLY A 121 -3.82 -9.12 12.41
C GLY A 121 -2.46 -8.74 11.82
N VAL A 122 -2.41 -7.73 10.95
CA VAL A 122 -1.14 -7.22 10.40
C VAL A 122 -0.39 -6.47 11.50
N GLU A 123 0.85 -6.85 11.73
CA GLU A 123 1.75 -6.18 12.66
C GLU A 123 2.33 -4.91 12.01
N ILE A 124 2.39 -3.81 12.75
CA ILE A 124 2.98 -2.56 12.27
C ILE A 124 4.04 -2.09 13.26
N ILE A 125 5.27 -1.93 12.77
CA ILE A 125 6.41 -1.43 13.55
C ILE A 125 6.71 -0.02 13.07
N TYR A 126 6.50 0.93 13.95
CA TYR A 126 6.76 2.35 13.72
C TYR A 126 8.19 2.75 14.11
N GLY A 127 8.64 3.91 13.62
CA GLY A 127 9.98 4.43 13.88
C GLY A 127 11.09 3.53 13.32
N CYS A 128 10.77 2.71 12.31
CA CYS A 128 11.70 1.76 11.70
C CYS A 128 12.21 2.32 10.37
N LYS A 129 13.38 2.96 10.39
CA LYS A 129 14.06 3.44 9.18
C LYS A 129 14.98 2.34 8.65
N VAL A 130 14.45 1.46 7.82
CA VAL A 130 15.25 0.38 7.22
C VAL A 130 16.46 0.95 6.48
N GLN A 131 17.64 0.41 6.80
CA GLN A 131 18.90 0.78 6.21
C GLN A 131 19.43 -0.30 5.25
N LYS A 132 19.15 -1.59 5.56
CA LYS A 132 19.71 -2.70 4.82
C LYS A 132 18.72 -3.86 4.69
N VAL A 133 18.77 -4.53 3.55
CA VAL A 133 18.08 -5.80 3.29
C VAL A 133 19.09 -6.77 2.70
N GLU A 134 19.28 -7.91 3.32
CA GLU A 134 20.24 -8.94 2.89
C GLU A 134 19.56 -10.30 2.78
N ARG A 135 20.08 -11.12 1.88
CA ARG A 135 19.67 -12.52 1.78
C ARG A 135 20.64 -13.40 2.58
N THR A 136 20.10 -14.23 3.44
CA THR A 136 20.88 -15.25 4.17
C THR A 136 21.19 -16.45 3.29
N LEU A 137 22.14 -17.29 3.72
CA LEU A 137 22.45 -18.57 3.08
C LEU A 137 21.25 -19.52 3.07
N SER A 138 20.35 -19.40 4.04
CA SER A 138 19.10 -20.18 4.12
C SER A 138 17.99 -19.66 3.19
N GLY A 139 18.25 -18.57 2.42
CA GLY A 139 17.28 -17.96 1.50
C GLY A 139 16.30 -16.99 2.13
N LYS A 140 16.33 -16.78 3.46
CA LYS A 140 15.55 -15.76 4.16
C LYS A 140 16.10 -14.37 3.87
N LEU A 141 15.27 -13.35 4.07
CA LEU A 141 15.63 -11.93 3.97
C LEU A 141 15.72 -11.33 5.37
N VAL A 142 16.89 -10.79 5.71
CA VAL A 142 17.11 -10.01 6.93
C VAL A 142 16.98 -8.54 6.60
N VAL A 143 16.14 -7.85 7.37
CA VAL A 143 15.93 -6.41 7.28
C VAL A 143 16.45 -5.76 8.55
N ASN A 144 17.28 -4.74 8.40
CA ASN A 144 17.96 -4.07 9.51
C ASN A 144 17.70 -2.55 9.45
N ASP A 145 17.41 -1.92 10.61
CA ASP A 145 17.22 -0.46 10.75
C ASP A 145 18.41 0.23 11.44
N GLY A 146 19.47 -0.52 11.74
CA GLY A 146 20.66 -0.08 12.48
C GLY A 146 20.69 -0.61 13.91
N ASP A 147 19.55 -0.69 14.58
CA ASP A 147 19.43 -1.13 15.97
C ASP A 147 18.74 -2.49 16.11
N ARG A 148 17.84 -2.83 15.17
CA ARG A 148 16.98 -4.01 15.22
C ARG A 148 17.03 -4.78 13.91
N GLU A 149 16.79 -6.09 14.01
CA GLU A 149 16.73 -6.98 12.84
C GLU A 149 15.44 -7.79 12.82
N TRP A 150 14.92 -8.00 11.60
CA TRP A 150 13.77 -8.86 11.33
C TRP A 150 14.09 -9.83 10.22
N GLN A 151 13.55 -11.03 10.31
CA GLN A 151 13.74 -12.05 9.28
C GLN A 151 12.40 -12.41 8.63
N PHE A 152 12.39 -12.42 7.29
CA PHE A 152 11.21 -12.67 6.46
C PHE A 152 11.47 -13.73 5.39
N ASP A 153 10.40 -14.38 4.92
CA ASP A 153 10.43 -15.25 3.74
C ASP A 153 10.47 -14.46 2.43
N ALA A 154 9.86 -13.27 2.44
CA ALA A 154 9.86 -12.32 1.33
C ALA A 154 9.76 -10.89 1.88
N VAL A 155 10.24 -9.93 1.09
CA VAL A 155 10.13 -8.49 1.39
C VAL A 155 9.53 -7.78 0.18
N ILE A 156 8.61 -6.86 0.45
CA ILE A 156 8.01 -5.97 -0.55
C ILE A 156 8.45 -4.53 -0.23
N LEU A 157 9.07 -3.87 -1.21
CA LEU A 157 9.53 -2.49 -1.07
C LEU A 157 8.43 -1.54 -1.54
N THR A 158 7.93 -0.71 -0.62
CA THR A 158 6.87 0.29 -0.86
C THR A 158 7.21 1.65 -0.30
N CYS A 159 8.50 2.01 -0.32
CA CYS A 159 9.04 3.23 0.27
C CYS A 159 8.59 4.52 -0.45
N GLY A 160 7.94 4.40 -1.62
CA GLY A 160 7.58 5.53 -2.46
C GLY A 160 8.76 6.10 -3.24
N GLY A 161 8.51 7.18 -3.95
CA GLY A 161 9.52 7.89 -4.74
C GLY A 161 10.05 9.16 -4.06
N LYS A 162 10.94 9.89 -4.78
CA LYS A 162 11.54 11.16 -4.31
C LYS A 162 10.54 12.32 -4.11
N ALA A 163 9.34 12.21 -4.67
CA ALA A 163 8.28 13.23 -4.51
C ALA A 163 7.68 13.31 -3.09
N ALA A 164 8.24 12.55 -2.15
CA ALA A 164 7.85 12.59 -0.75
C ALA A 164 9.10 12.76 0.10
N PRO A 165 9.33 13.92 0.66
CA PRO A 165 10.34 14.13 1.67
C PRO A 165 10.05 13.33 2.95
#